data_57e65a21c11d252fc47ac226c61a72c4
#
_entry.id   57e65a21c11d252fc47ac226c61a72c4
#
_cell.length_a   1.000
_cell.length_b   1.000
_cell.length_c   1.000
_cell.angle_alpha   90.00
_cell.angle_beta   90.00
_cell.angle_gamma   90.00
#
_symmetry.space_group_name_H-M   'P 1'
#
loop_
_entity.id
_entity.type
_entity.pdbx_description
1 polymer ?
#
loop_
_entity_poly.entity_id
_entity_poly.type
_entity_poly.pdbx_seq_one_letter_code
_entity_poly.pdbx_strand_id
1 'polypeptide(L)'
;MDPSIPRSTIRCLITVSLLAAICLTPFQAGLAQTSANQSFIRINQLGYKTSDPKVAAAFANAPLAERFSVVEVNSQQTVFEGTARPTIGNWGQFRHHAELDFSSLKKSGTFFLRFNAADSAPFSISANTYHEIADQSLEFMRQQRCGYNPWLDAVCHSFDGRTAYGPLPNGTYLNAAGGWHDAGDLLKYLLTSSNATAQLLLSYQMGESHTIFNDRFNALGQPVSNQTADILDEARWGLDWMLRLHPTPDQLYHQVADDRDHKGWRLPQNETVDYGWGSGSFRVVYFADGKPQGLSKYQSESNGIANLAGRYAAAMALGFQVFSKNADTRDYAHVLLRAGREVYLLGRAKEGVQQGNSYGAPYRYAETTWPDDMEWGAAELFRATGERHYLNDAIRYARIASTESWMGKADAGHYQFYPFMNLGHFRLYSIAPPSIKRLLASYYRDGLEKSLTTGRTNPFNAGVPFIWCSNNLVVALATQAFLYEQMTRDKRYRTFALKQVDWLLGRNPWGTSMITQIPAAGVFPRDVHLMTVAILKRPVKGGIVDGPVYMKIFKSLRGVSISEPDPLAAFQDERAVYHDDIKDYSTNEPTMDGTASAILLWTLKAID
;
A
#
# COMPACT_ATOMS: atom_id res chain seq x y z
N MET A 1 5.77 71.57 16.96
CA MET A 1 5.94 71.95 18.39
C MET A 1 5.92 70.70 19.23
N ASP A 2 7.06 70.35 19.75
CA ASP A 2 7.41 69.36 20.75
C ASP A 2 6.90 69.83 22.15
N PRO A 3 7.00 69.06 23.27
CA PRO A 3 7.22 67.64 23.54
C PRO A 3 6.34 67.08 24.70
N SER A 4 6.42 65.83 25.05
CA SER A 4 6.98 65.29 26.27
C SER A 4 6.52 63.86 26.59
N ILE A 5 7.53 63.04 26.82
CA ILE A 5 7.47 61.66 27.32
C ILE A 5 7.38 61.70 28.87
N PRO A 6 6.87 60.65 29.55
CA PRO A 6 7.80 59.93 30.42
C PRO A 6 7.81 58.40 30.28
N ARG A 7 9.03 57.87 30.34
CA ARG A 7 9.40 56.47 30.46
C ARG A 7 9.05 55.92 31.84
N SER A 8 8.35 54.79 31.89
CA SER A 8 8.31 53.95 33.09
C SER A 8 9.00 52.61 32.80
N THR A 9 10.02 52.36 33.55
CA THR A 9 10.88 51.19 33.57
C THR A 9 10.13 50.01 34.21
N ILE A 10 9.79 48.96 33.44
CA ILE A 10 9.38 47.68 34.00
C ILE A 10 10.56 46.72 33.91
N ARG A 11 11.08 46.33 35.08
CA ARG A 11 12.06 45.25 35.22
C ARG A 11 11.36 43.92 34.94
N CYS A 12 11.73 43.24 33.85
CA CYS A 12 11.33 41.88 33.58
C CYS A 12 12.36 40.95 34.23
N LEU A 13 11.92 40.16 35.20
CA LEU A 13 12.68 39.02 35.74
C LEU A 13 12.74 37.94 34.68
N ILE A 14 13.91 37.66 34.18
CA ILE A 14 14.18 36.52 33.29
C ILE A 14 14.41 35.31 34.20
N THR A 15 13.40 34.43 34.25
CA THR A 15 13.55 33.08 34.78
C THR A 15 14.18 32.22 33.66
N VAL A 16 15.44 31.88 33.83
CA VAL A 16 16.16 30.97 32.93
C VAL A 16 15.69 29.54 33.23
N SER A 17 14.78 29.00 32.42
CA SER A 17 14.49 27.57 32.41
C SER A 17 15.55 26.89 31.55
N LEU A 18 16.42 26.11 32.17
CA LEU A 18 17.32 25.19 31.47
C LEU A 18 16.48 24.12 30.80
N LEU A 19 16.17 24.28 29.53
CA LEU A 19 15.78 23.17 28.65
C LEU A 19 17.06 22.43 28.26
N ALA A 20 17.24 21.23 28.79
CA ALA A 20 18.23 20.29 28.31
C ALA A 20 17.89 19.92 26.85
N ALA A 21 18.56 20.55 25.91
CA ALA A 21 18.55 20.17 24.53
C ALA A 21 19.27 18.81 24.42
N ILE A 22 18.52 17.73 24.34
CA ILE A 22 19.04 16.44 23.85
C ILE A 22 19.42 16.66 22.39
N CYS A 23 20.71 16.86 22.11
CA CYS A 23 21.27 16.84 20.78
C CYS A 23 21.05 15.44 20.20
N LEU A 24 19.97 15.24 19.47
CA LEU A 24 19.83 14.15 18.52
C LEU A 24 20.80 14.46 17.36
N THR A 25 22.03 13.97 17.47
CA THR A 25 22.91 13.90 16.31
C THR A 25 22.24 12.99 15.29
N PRO A 26 22.05 13.44 14.03
CA PRO A 26 21.58 12.54 12.99
C PRO A 26 22.61 11.43 12.86
N PHE A 27 22.15 10.19 12.94
CA PHE A 27 22.96 9.01 12.65
C PHE A 27 23.35 9.10 11.19
N GLN A 28 24.48 9.72 10.89
CA GLN A 28 25.10 9.64 9.57
C GLN A 28 25.50 8.18 9.38
N ALA A 29 24.81 7.48 8.50
CA ALA A 29 25.24 6.20 7.97
C ALA A 29 26.54 6.45 7.20
N GLY A 30 27.67 6.38 7.91
CA GLY A 30 28.98 6.40 7.31
C GLY A 30 29.11 5.20 6.36
N LEU A 31 29.53 5.46 5.13
CA LEU A 31 29.97 4.49 4.14
C LEU A 31 31.07 3.60 4.75
N ALA A 32 30.67 2.52 5.40
CA ALA A 32 31.60 1.54 5.93
C ALA A 32 31.58 0.33 5.00
N GLN A 33 32.71 0.07 4.33
CA GLN A 33 33.06 -1.31 3.97
C GLN A 33 32.80 -2.16 5.22
N THR A 34 31.84 -3.09 5.14
CA THR A 34 31.51 -3.97 6.27
C THR A 34 32.78 -4.70 6.68
N SER A 35 33.27 -4.46 7.90
CA SER A 35 34.39 -5.25 8.42
C SER A 35 34.00 -6.73 8.43
N ALA A 36 34.95 -7.61 8.20
CA ALA A 36 34.70 -9.06 8.14
C ALA A 36 33.94 -9.62 9.36
N ASN A 37 33.94 -8.91 10.48
CA ASN A 37 33.33 -9.32 11.76
C ASN A 37 32.06 -8.53 12.12
N GLN A 38 31.54 -7.66 11.23
CA GLN A 38 30.35 -6.86 11.54
C GLN A 38 29.10 -7.73 11.50
N SER A 39 28.28 -7.64 12.55
CA SER A 39 26.96 -8.27 12.64
C SER A 39 25.86 -7.22 12.57
N PHE A 40 24.72 -7.63 12.05
CA PHE A 40 23.53 -6.79 11.85
C PHE A 40 22.33 -7.43 12.53
N ILE A 41 21.49 -6.59 13.14
CA ILE A 41 20.22 -6.99 13.74
C ILE A 41 19.10 -6.23 13.02
N ARG A 42 18.09 -6.96 12.56
CA ARG A 42 16.91 -6.42 11.87
C ARG A 42 15.65 -6.73 12.67
N ILE A 43 14.89 -5.69 12.95
CA ILE A 43 13.69 -5.76 13.79
C ILE A 43 12.53 -5.05 13.11
N ASN A 44 11.34 -5.25 13.63
CA ASN A 44 10.22 -4.34 13.39
C ASN A 44 10.44 -3.03 14.15
N GLN A 45 10.73 -1.95 13.42
CA GLN A 45 11.09 -0.65 14.00
C GLN A 45 9.88 0.09 14.60
N LEU A 46 8.65 -0.21 14.15
CA LEU A 46 7.43 0.31 14.80
C LEU A 46 7.26 -0.32 16.19
N GLY A 47 7.66 -1.59 16.32
CA GLY A 47 7.57 -2.36 17.55
C GLY A 47 6.57 -3.51 17.48
N TYR A 48 6.19 -4.01 18.65
CA TYR A 48 5.41 -5.24 18.79
C TYR A 48 4.25 -5.05 19.78
N LYS A 49 3.11 -5.72 19.53
CA LYS A 49 2.12 -5.87 20.59
C LYS A 49 2.66 -6.77 21.71
N THR A 50 2.22 -6.53 22.94
CA THR A 50 2.61 -7.34 24.10
C THR A 50 2.31 -8.83 23.91
N SER A 51 1.20 -9.14 23.22
CA SER A 51 0.73 -10.51 22.94
C SER A 51 1.46 -11.19 21.78
N ASP A 52 2.07 -10.43 20.86
CA ASP A 52 2.65 -10.98 19.63
C ASP A 52 3.88 -11.85 19.86
N PRO A 53 4.13 -12.83 19.01
CA PRO A 53 5.48 -13.31 18.73
C PRO A 53 6.40 -12.15 18.34
N LYS A 54 7.61 -12.11 18.91
CA LYS A 54 8.61 -11.06 18.70
C LYS A 54 9.92 -11.73 18.29
N VAL A 55 10.24 -11.62 16.99
CA VAL A 55 11.38 -12.34 16.42
C VAL A 55 12.19 -11.41 15.53
N ALA A 56 13.40 -11.07 15.97
CA ALA A 56 14.36 -10.35 15.14
C ALA A 56 15.17 -11.30 14.25
N ALA A 57 15.80 -10.75 13.20
CA ALA A 57 16.79 -11.44 12.38
C ALA A 57 18.19 -10.86 12.65
N ALA A 58 19.16 -11.75 12.82
CA ALA A 58 20.56 -11.35 12.93
C ALA A 58 21.40 -12.07 11.86
N PHE A 59 22.43 -11.40 11.33
CA PHE A 59 23.30 -11.99 10.33
C PHE A 59 24.69 -11.36 10.31
N ALA A 60 25.67 -12.13 9.84
CA ALA A 60 27.08 -11.73 9.72
C ALA A 60 27.84 -12.61 8.71
N ASN A 61 29.08 -12.22 8.41
CA ASN A 61 30.04 -13.06 7.70
C ASN A 61 30.82 -14.00 8.65
N ALA A 62 30.98 -13.60 9.91
CA ALA A 62 31.58 -14.44 10.96
C ALA A 62 30.51 -15.24 11.72
N PRO A 63 30.88 -16.33 12.41
CA PRO A 63 29.97 -17.09 13.26
C PRO A 63 29.30 -16.20 14.30
N LEU A 64 28.00 -16.42 14.50
CA LEU A 64 27.18 -15.68 15.45
C LEU A 64 27.31 -16.26 16.87
N ALA A 65 27.17 -15.41 17.88
CA ALA A 65 27.11 -15.81 19.27
C ALA A 65 25.86 -16.69 19.55
N GLU A 66 25.86 -17.41 20.67
CA GLU A 66 24.72 -18.22 21.06
C GLU A 66 23.64 -17.44 21.82
N ARG A 67 24.04 -16.38 22.52
CA ARG A 67 23.13 -15.64 23.41
C ARG A 67 22.98 -14.19 22.98
N PHE A 68 21.77 -13.67 23.19
CA PHE A 68 21.45 -12.26 23.00
C PHE A 68 20.71 -11.70 24.23
N SER A 69 20.66 -10.40 24.35
CA SER A 69 19.91 -9.71 25.40
C SER A 69 18.96 -8.65 24.82
N VAL A 70 17.87 -8.39 25.54
CA VAL A 70 17.00 -7.22 25.33
C VAL A 70 17.28 -6.24 26.47
N VAL A 71 17.60 -5.01 26.09
CA VAL A 71 17.99 -3.94 27.00
C VAL A 71 16.93 -2.84 26.95
N GLU A 72 16.49 -2.39 28.12
CA GLU A 72 15.57 -1.25 28.24
C GLU A 72 16.31 0.06 27.99
N VAL A 73 15.80 0.90 27.09
CA VAL A 73 16.49 2.12 26.65
C VAL A 73 16.76 3.07 27.82
N ASN A 74 15.77 3.31 28.68
CA ASN A 74 15.89 4.33 29.75
C ASN A 74 16.82 3.91 30.89
N SER A 75 16.72 2.65 31.33
CA SER A 75 17.49 2.15 32.46
C SER A 75 18.82 1.51 32.09
N GLN A 76 19.04 1.22 30.82
CA GLN A 76 20.17 0.43 30.29
C GLN A 76 20.31 -0.95 30.94
N GLN A 77 19.24 -1.47 31.53
CA GLN A 77 19.23 -2.78 32.17
C GLN A 77 18.81 -3.87 31.17
N THR A 78 19.46 -5.01 31.25
CA THR A 78 19.02 -6.23 30.59
C THR A 78 17.73 -6.72 31.23
N VAL A 79 16.66 -6.80 30.45
CA VAL A 79 15.31 -7.23 30.89
C VAL A 79 14.93 -8.62 30.38
N PHE A 80 15.70 -9.14 29.42
CA PHE A 80 15.50 -10.48 28.86
C PHE A 80 16.82 -11.00 28.29
N GLU A 81 17.04 -12.30 28.43
CA GLU A 81 18.12 -13.02 27.74
C GLU A 81 17.55 -14.22 26.98
N GLY A 82 18.05 -14.46 25.77
CA GLY A 82 17.61 -15.52 24.91
C GLY A 82 18.75 -16.23 24.18
N THR A 83 18.41 -17.35 23.54
CA THR A 83 19.33 -18.12 22.71
C THR A 83 19.01 -17.85 21.24
N ALA A 84 20.03 -17.48 20.45
CA ALA A 84 19.93 -17.31 19.01
C ALA A 84 19.69 -18.67 18.33
N ARG A 85 18.75 -18.73 17.40
CA ARG A 85 18.43 -19.95 16.64
C ARG A 85 18.97 -19.79 15.22
N PRO A 86 19.99 -20.55 14.80
CA PRO A 86 20.47 -20.51 13.43
C PRO A 86 19.35 -20.77 12.43
N THR A 87 19.35 -20.02 11.31
CA THR A 87 18.40 -20.18 10.21
C THR A 87 19.08 -20.69 8.95
N ILE A 88 18.29 -21.34 8.08
CA ILE A 88 18.78 -21.89 6.83
C ILE A 88 18.84 -20.81 5.75
N GLY A 89 19.82 -20.90 4.88
CA GLY A 89 19.99 -20.05 3.70
C GLY A 89 21.03 -18.94 3.91
N ASN A 90 21.44 -18.35 2.80
CA ASN A 90 22.35 -17.21 2.75
C ASN A 90 21.60 -16.00 2.19
N TRP A 91 22.14 -14.81 2.42
CA TRP A 91 21.68 -13.59 1.78
C TRP A 91 22.90 -12.74 1.36
N GLY A 92 23.02 -12.49 0.07
CA GLY A 92 24.17 -11.78 -0.49
C GLY A 92 25.50 -12.38 -0.04
N GLN A 93 26.33 -11.56 0.56
CA GLN A 93 27.63 -11.99 1.09
C GLN A 93 27.55 -12.68 2.48
N PHE A 94 26.42 -12.56 3.19
CA PHE A 94 26.29 -13.04 4.57
C PHE A 94 26.01 -14.54 4.63
N ARG A 95 26.82 -15.25 5.46
CA ARG A 95 26.79 -16.72 5.56
C ARG A 95 26.13 -17.24 6.83
N HIS A 96 26.08 -16.42 7.88
CA HIS A 96 25.54 -16.80 9.18
C HIS A 96 24.30 -15.99 9.46
N HIS A 97 23.18 -16.69 9.73
CA HIS A 97 21.89 -16.09 10.03
C HIS A 97 21.28 -16.73 11.26
N ALA A 98 20.58 -15.95 12.08
CA ALA A 98 19.85 -16.46 13.25
C ALA A 98 18.57 -15.67 13.48
N GLU A 99 17.58 -16.32 14.09
CA GLU A 99 16.42 -15.68 14.69
C GLU A 99 16.67 -15.45 16.18
N LEU A 100 16.33 -14.26 16.65
CA LEU A 100 16.38 -13.84 18.04
C LEU A 100 14.95 -13.72 18.55
N ASP A 101 14.47 -14.77 19.23
CA ASP A 101 13.08 -14.87 19.71
C ASP A 101 12.99 -14.38 21.16
N PHE A 102 12.31 -13.26 21.36
CA PHE A 102 12.02 -12.67 22.68
C PHE A 102 10.51 -12.57 22.95
N SER A 103 9.72 -13.47 22.36
CA SER A 103 8.24 -13.48 22.44
C SER A 103 7.72 -13.58 23.88
N SER A 104 8.49 -14.14 24.81
CA SER A 104 8.12 -14.24 26.22
C SER A 104 8.25 -12.91 26.99
N LEU A 105 8.97 -11.90 26.47
CA LEU A 105 9.00 -10.57 27.04
C LEU A 105 7.66 -9.88 26.84
N LYS A 106 6.90 -9.67 27.93
CA LYS A 106 5.57 -9.02 27.93
C LYS A 106 5.58 -7.61 28.53
N LYS A 107 6.72 -7.15 29.06
CA LYS A 107 6.88 -5.82 29.62
C LYS A 107 6.68 -4.76 28.52
N SER A 108 5.80 -3.80 28.76
CA SER A 108 5.69 -2.62 27.90
C SER A 108 6.86 -1.66 28.15
N GLY A 109 7.31 -0.98 27.10
CA GLY A 109 8.43 -0.05 27.18
C GLY A 109 9.14 0.11 25.83
N THR A 110 10.30 0.77 25.86
CA THR A 110 11.20 0.96 24.72
C THR A 110 12.49 0.20 24.94
N PHE A 111 12.88 -0.62 23.99
CA PHE A 111 13.97 -1.57 24.10
C PHE A 111 14.86 -1.56 22.87
N PHE A 112 16.04 -2.15 22.99
CA PHE A 112 16.86 -2.56 21.86
C PHE A 112 17.43 -3.96 22.13
N LEU A 113 17.78 -4.67 21.05
CA LEU A 113 18.47 -5.96 21.13
C LEU A 113 19.97 -5.73 21.09
N ARG A 114 20.70 -6.45 21.94
CA ARG A 114 22.16 -6.54 21.93
C ARG A 114 22.61 -7.95 21.59
N PHE A 115 23.38 -8.07 20.52
CA PHE A 115 23.86 -9.35 20.03
C PHE A 115 25.18 -9.21 19.26
N ASN A 116 26.16 -10.05 19.61
CA ASN A 116 27.44 -10.10 18.86
C ASN A 116 28.12 -8.73 18.74
N ALA A 117 28.17 -7.96 19.82
CA ALA A 117 28.69 -6.59 19.90
C ALA A 117 27.95 -5.55 19.01
N ALA A 118 26.78 -5.88 18.50
CA ALA A 118 25.90 -4.95 17.78
C ALA A 118 24.62 -4.69 18.61
N ASP A 119 24.11 -3.46 18.50
CA ASP A 119 22.81 -3.08 19.02
C ASP A 119 21.83 -2.85 17.86
N SER A 120 20.57 -3.25 18.04
CA SER A 120 19.50 -2.94 17.07
C SER A 120 19.07 -1.48 17.17
N ALA A 121 18.28 -1.02 16.18
CA ALA A 121 17.46 0.16 16.37
C ALA A 121 16.54 -0.02 17.59
N PRO A 122 16.16 1.07 18.30
CA PRO A 122 15.15 1.01 19.35
C PRO A 122 13.78 0.59 18.79
N PHE A 123 12.99 -0.13 19.59
CA PHE A 123 11.61 -0.51 19.28
C PHE A 123 10.73 -0.46 20.53
N SER A 124 9.42 -0.31 20.33
CA SER A 124 8.45 -0.32 21.43
C SER A 124 7.79 -1.69 21.60
N ILE A 125 7.37 -1.99 22.83
CA ILE A 125 6.39 -3.05 23.12
C ILE A 125 5.20 -2.38 23.81
N SER A 126 4.02 -2.44 23.18
CA SER A 126 2.80 -1.81 23.68
C SER A 126 1.56 -2.52 23.14
N ALA A 127 0.44 -2.49 23.88
CA ALA A 127 -0.83 -3.01 23.39
C ALA A 127 -1.31 -2.24 22.13
N ASN A 128 -0.98 -0.96 22.02
CA ASN A 128 -1.48 -0.04 21.00
C ASN A 128 -0.46 0.25 19.87
N THR A 129 0.57 -0.59 19.71
CA THR A 129 1.67 -0.33 18.75
C THR A 129 1.18 -0.02 17.33
N TYR A 130 0.09 -0.62 16.87
CA TYR A 130 -0.42 -0.45 15.49
C TYR A 130 -1.65 0.46 15.39
N HIS A 131 -2.05 1.11 16.48
CA HIS A 131 -3.33 1.83 16.52
C HIS A 131 -3.41 3.00 15.52
N GLU A 132 -2.33 3.73 15.34
CA GLU A 132 -2.32 4.96 14.55
C GLU A 132 -1.81 4.78 13.11
N ILE A 133 -1.16 3.67 12.78
CA ILE A 133 -0.46 3.55 11.50
C ILE A 133 -1.40 3.58 10.29
N ALA A 134 -2.62 3.02 10.41
CA ALA A 134 -3.62 3.06 9.35
C ALA A 134 -4.06 4.49 9.04
N ASP A 135 -4.39 5.26 10.08
CA ASP A 135 -4.81 6.66 9.96
C ASP A 135 -3.68 7.56 9.45
N GLN A 136 -2.44 7.35 9.93
CA GLN A 136 -1.28 8.08 9.44
C GLN A 136 -0.98 7.80 7.96
N SER A 137 -1.28 6.61 7.45
CA SER A 137 -1.08 6.26 6.04
C SER A 137 -2.07 6.97 5.09
N LEU A 138 -3.21 7.46 5.60
CA LEU A 138 -4.14 8.30 4.82
C LEU A 138 -3.50 9.61 4.36
N GLU A 139 -2.41 10.06 5.00
CA GLU A 139 -1.70 11.27 4.58
C GLU A 139 -1.14 11.11 3.16
N PHE A 140 -0.63 9.93 2.81
CA PHE A 140 -0.17 9.67 1.44
C PHE A 140 -1.32 9.69 0.43
N MET A 141 -2.48 9.14 0.77
CA MET A 141 -3.66 9.20 -0.10
C MET A 141 -4.04 10.66 -0.43
N ARG A 142 -4.06 11.55 0.58
CA ARG A 142 -4.30 12.99 0.37
C ARG A 142 -3.22 13.65 -0.50
N GLN A 143 -1.97 13.22 -0.40
CA GLN A 143 -0.87 13.74 -1.21
C GLN A 143 -0.98 13.34 -2.68
N GLN A 144 -1.65 12.24 -2.99
CA GLN A 144 -1.89 11.75 -4.35
C GLN A 144 -3.18 12.31 -5.00
N ARG A 145 -3.98 13.11 -4.29
CA ARG A 145 -5.22 13.68 -4.87
C ARG A 145 -4.96 14.47 -6.14
N CYS A 146 -5.73 14.18 -7.17
CA CYS A 146 -5.87 14.96 -8.40
C CYS A 146 -7.09 15.88 -8.28
N GLY A 147 -7.09 17.04 -8.93
CA GLY A 147 -8.02 18.13 -8.63
C GLY A 147 -7.42 19.00 -7.53
N TYR A 148 -8.16 19.34 -6.49
CA TYR A 148 -7.57 20.02 -5.33
C TYR A 148 -6.71 19.08 -4.53
N ASN A 149 -5.44 19.40 -4.42
CA ASN A 149 -4.46 18.67 -3.62
C ASN A 149 -4.13 19.47 -2.35
N PRO A 150 -4.56 19.01 -1.16
CA PRO A 150 -4.38 19.77 0.09
C PRO A 150 -2.91 19.85 0.54
N TRP A 151 -2.08 18.92 0.12
CA TRP A 151 -0.66 18.90 0.47
C TRP A 151 0.15 19.94 -0.33
N LEU A 152 -0.25 20.17 -1.60
CA LEU A 152 0.33 21.20 -2.47
C LEU A 152 -0.39 22.56 -2.33
N ASP A 153 -1.59 22.58 -1.73
CA ASP A 153 -2.53 23.70 -1.74
C ASP A 153 -2.72 24.26 -3.17
N ALA A 154 -2.97 23.35 -4.10
CA ALA A 154 -3.09 23.67 -5.52
C ALA A 154 -4.12 22.78 -6.22
N VAL A 155 -4.65 23.28 -7.33
CA VAL A 155 -5.53 22.52 -8.23
C VAL A 155 -4.74 22.06 -9.45
N CYS A 156 -4.87 20.78 -9.81
CA CYS A 156 -4.26 20.21 -11.00
C CYS A 156 -5.30 19.54 -11.90
N HIS A 157 -4.97 19.36 -13.18
CA HIS A 157 -5.69 18.54 -14.16
C HIS A 157 -7.21 18.82 -14.24
N SER A 158 -7.59 20.10 -14.19
CA SER A 158 -9.00 20.54 -14.17
C SER A 158 -9.76 20.20 -15.47
N PHE A 159 -9.04 19.94 -16.56
CA PHE A 159 -9.60 19.65 -17.89
C PHE A 159 -9.39 18.19 -18.32
N ASP A 160 -9.12 17.28 -17.39
CA ASP A 160 -9.07 15.85 -17.66
C ASP A 160 -10.37 15.36 -18.30
N GLY A 161 -10.26 14.57 -19.37
CA GLY A 161 -11.41 13.89 -19.93
C GLY A 161 -11.66 14.11 -21.42
N ARG A 162 -10.62 14.19 -22.25
CA ARG A 162 -10.78 14.06 -23.70
C ARG A 162 -10.94 12.61 -24.09
N THR A 163 -12.15 12.21 -24.52
CA THR A 163 -12.51 10.81 -24.77
C THR A 163 -11.74 10.17 -25.92
N ALA A 164 -11.45 8.88 -25.76
CA ALA A 164 -10.91 8.01 -26.81
C ALA A 164 -11.52 6.60 -26.73
N TYR A 165 -11.61 5.92 -27.86
CA TYR A 165 -12.14 4.55 -28.06
C TYR A 165 -13.63 4.34 -27.70
N GLY A 166 -14.35 5.36 -27.32
CA GLY A 166 -15.73 5.26 -26.86
C GLY A 166 -16.77 5.53 -27.93
N PRO A 167 -18.06 5.50 -27.54
CA PRO A 167 -19.17 5.84 -28.43
C PRO A 167 -19.22 7.33 -28.79
N LEU A 168 -18.59 8.19 -27.98
CA LEU A 168 -18.47 9.61 -28.27
C LEU A 168 -17.34 9.86 -29.27
N PRO A 169 -17.41 10.90 -30.13
CA PRO A 169 -16.30 11.29 -30.97
C PRO A 169 -15.02 11.53 -30.13
N ASN A 170 -13.87 11.06 -30.63
CA ASN A 170 -12.58 11.26 -29.96
C ASN A 170 -12.35 12.76 -29.70
N GLY A 171 -11.90 13.08 -28.49
CA GLY A 171 -11.69 14.46 -28.05
C GLY A 171 -12.91 15.15 -27.45
N THR A 172 -14.08 14.50 -27.44
CA THR A 172 -15.25 15.02 -26.70
C THR A 172 -14.92 15.16 -25.23
N TYR A 173 -15.26 16.28 -24.63
CA TYR A 173 -15.00 16.50 -23.21
C TYR A 173 -15.98 15.73 -22.33
N LEU A 174 -15.43 14.93 -21.42
CA LEU A 174 -16.08 14.27 -20.31
C LEU A 174 -15.35 14.66 -19.03
N ASN A 175 -16.01 15.19 -18.02
CA ASN A 175 -15.34 15.58 -16.78
C ASN A 175 -14.78 14.36 -16.03
N ALA A 176 -13.47 14.11 -16.19
CA ALA A 176 -12.71 13.08 -15.50
C ALA A 176 -11.70 13.66 -14.46
N ALA A 177 -11.87 14.92 -14.07
CA ALA A 177 -11.06 15.54 -13.02
C ALA A 177 -11.33 14.89 -11.65
N GLY A 178 -10.36 14.91 -10.72
CA GLY A 178 -10.46 14.26 -9.41
C GLY A 178 -9.79 12.88 -9.38
N GLY A 179 -10.05 12.11 -8.34
CA GLY A 179 -9.38 10.83 -8.07
C GLY A 179 -7.95 11.03 -7.55
N TRP A 180 -7.10 10.02 -7.71
CA TRP A 180 -5.71 10.03 -7.27
C TRP A 180 -4.76 9.76 -8.44
N HIS A 181 -3.58 10.40 -8.40
CA HIS A 181 -2.43 9.95 -9.19
C HIS A 181 -1.99 8.58 -8.67
N ASP A 182 -1.58 7.71 -9.57
CA ASP A 182 -1.36 6.31 -9.26
C ASP A 182 -0.12 6.09 -8.39
N ALA A 183 1.01 6.71 -8.75
CA ALA A 183 2.29 6.50 -8.08
C ALA A 183 3.19 7.75 -8.20
N GLY A 184 4.41 7.59 -8.71
CA GLY A 184 5.33 8.69 -9.03
C GLY A 184 4.97 9.44 -10.31
N ASP A 185 4.18 8.82 -11.16
CA ASP A 185 3.55 9.43 -12.33
C ASP A 185 2.23 10.15 -11.97
N LEU A 186 1.60 10.75 -12.99
CA LEU A 186 0.34 11.49 -12.82
C LEU A 186 -0.85 10.77 -13.49
N LEU A 187 -0.68 9.52 -13.93
CA LEU A 187 -1.76 8.71 -14.49
C LEU A 187 -2.82 8.41 -13.43
N LYS A 188 -4.03 8.10 -13.90
CA LYS A 188 -5.12 7.67 -13.02
C LYS A 188 -5.80 6.45 -13.63
N TYR A 189 -5.97 5.40 -12.85
CA TYR A 189 -6.59 4.16 -13.29
C TYR A 189 -7.83 3.85 -12.46
N LEU A 190 -8.92 3.47 -13.13
CA LEU A 190 -10.11 2.95 -12.45
C LEU A 190 -9.79 1.66 -11.68
N LEU A 191 -8.91 0.84 -12.24
CA LEU A 191 -8.45 -0.42 -11.68
C LEU A 191 -7.89 -0.24 -10.26
N THR A 192 -6.86 0.59 -10.09
CA THR A 192 -6.22 0.85 -8.79
C THR A 192 -7.11 1.68 -7.87
N SER A 193 -7.78 2.70 -8.40
CA SER A 193 -8.65 3.58 -7.60
C SER A 193 -9.88 2.87 -7.05
N SER A 194 -10.51 1.95 -7.81
CA SER A 194 -11.65 1.19 -7.31
C SER A 194 -11.24 0.19 -6.24
N ASN A 195 -10.08 -0.47 -6.41
CA ASN A 195 -9.50 -1.34 -5.41
C ASN A 195 -9.18 -0.58 -4.12
N ALA A 196 -8.51 0.57 -4.22
CA ALA A 196 -8.18 1.43 -3.07
C ALA A 196 -9.44 1.90 -2.34
N THR A 197 -10.43 2.43 -3.07
CA THR A 197 -11.69 2.91 -2.51
C THR A 197 -12.42 1.79 -1.73
N ALA A 198 -12.51 0.59 -2.33
CA ALA A 198 -13.15 -0.55 -1.67
C ALA A 198 -12.41 -0.98 -0.41
N GLN A 199 -11.08 -0.95 -0.41
CA GLN A 199 -10.27 -1.31 0.75
C GLN A 199 -10.35 -0.26 1.86
N LEU A 200 -10.40 1.04 1.55
CA LEU A 200 -10.64 2.10 2.53
C LEU A 200 -12.00 1.92 3.22
N LEU A 201 -13.06 1.67 2.45
CA LEU A 201 -14.39 1.42 2.99
C LEU A 201 -14.46 0.15 3.84
N LEU A 202 -13.78 -0.92 3.42
CA LEU A 202 -13.68 -2.15 4.19
C LEU A 202 -12.88 -1.94 5.48
N SER A 203 -11.79 -1.20 5.42
CA SER A 203 -10.99 -0.82 6.60
C SER A 203 -11.83 -0.06 7.62
N TYR A 204 -12.63 0.90 7.16
CA TYR A 204 -13.57 1.60 8.03
C TYR A 204 -14.56 0.65 8.68
N GLN A 205 -15.23 -0.23 7.91
CA GLN A 205 -16.20 -1.19 8.46
C GLN A 205 -15.59 -2.11 9.52
N MET A 206 -14.33 -2.52 9.33
CA MET A 206 -13.63 -3.41 10.26
C MET A 206 -13.11 -2.66 11.50
N GLY A 207 -12.71 -1.42 11.35
CA GLY A 207 -12.12 -0.58 12.39
C GLY A 207 -13.11 0.30 13.16
N GLU A 208 -14.37 0.44 12.69
CA GLU A 208 -15.36 1.39 13.21
C GLU A 208 -15.56 1.29 14.73
N SER A 209 -15.68 0.07 15.27
CA SER A 209 -15.87 -0.15 16.71
C SER A 209 -14.61 0.05 17.56
N HIS A 210 -13.45 0.28 16.96
CA HIS A 210 -12.14 0.35 17.60
C HIS A 210 -11.54 1.76 17.57
N THR A 211 -12.26 2.76 17.06
CA THR A 211 -11.83 4.17 16.99
C THR A 211 -10.45 4.38 16.35
N ILE A 212 -10.13 3.60 15.29
CA ILE A 212 -8.83 3.62 14.64
C ILE A 212 -8.66 4.89 13.80
N PHE A 213 -9.75 5.37 13.18
CA PHE A 213 -9.71 6.49 12.26
C PHE A 213 -10.21 7.77 12.93
N ASN A 214 -9.42 8.82 12.81
CA ASN A 214 -9.70 10.14 13.38
C ASN A 214 -10.58 10.97 12.44
N ASP A 215 -11.04 12.12 12.94
CA ASP A 215 -11.67 13.21 12.22
C ASP A 215 -10.85 14.47 12.48
N ARG A 216 -9.79 14.66 11.72
CA ARG A 216 -8.86 15.79 11.83
C ARG A 216 -8.90 16.70 10.61
N PHE A 217 -9.42 16.21 9.51
CA PHE A 217 -9.49 16.90 8.24
C PHE A 217 -10.92 16.98 7.73
N ASN A 218 -11.21 17.99 6.91
CA ASN A 218 -12.48 18.06 6.20
C ASN A 218 -12.39 17.30 4.85
N ALA A 219 -13.51 17.23 4.15
CA ALA A 219 -13.62 16.55 2.85
C ALA A 219 -12.62 17.06 1.80
N LEU A 220 -12.13 18.30 1.92
CA LEU A 220 -11.06 18.85 1.08
C LEU A 220 -9.66 18.45 1.57
N GLY A 221 -9.54 17.78 2.71
CA GLY A 221 -8.24 17.42 3.31
C GLY A 221 -7.54 18.57 4.04
N GLN A 222 -8.26 19.65 4.35
CA GLN A 222 -7.77 20.75 5.18
C GLN A 222 -7.88 20.39 6.66
N PRO A 223 -6.98 20.85 7.54
CA PRO A 223 -6.91 20.40 8.94
C PRO A 223 -8.03 21.01 9.81
N VAL A 224 -9.27 20.65 9.51
CA VAL A 224 -10.50 21.05 10.21
C VAL A 224 -11.42 19.85 10.27
N SER A 225 -11.81 19.40 11.48
CA SER A 225 -12.80 18.34 11.70
C SER A 225 -14.16 18.69 11.05
N ASN A 226 -14.83 17.71 10.45
CA ASN A 226 -16.13 17.84 9.82
C ASN A 226 -17.17 16.80 10.30
N GLN A 227 -16.88 16.11 11.41
CA GLN A 227 -17.70 15.06 12.01
C GLN A 227 -17.80 13.78 11.15
N THR A 228 -16.86 13.63 10.21
CA THR A 228 -16.73 12.43 9.38
C THR A 228 -15.32 11.88 9.57
N ALA A 229 -15.18 10.58 9.75
CA ALA A 229 -13.84 9.98 9.86
C ALA A 229 -13.03 10.24 8.57
N ASP A 230 -11.77 10.64 8.72
CA ASP A 230 -10.87 11.02 7.62
C ASP A 230 -10.81 9.97 6.49
N ILE A 231 -10.90 8.69 6.84
CA ILE A 231 -10.93 7.60 5.86
C ILE A 231 -12.20 7.61 4.99
N LEU A 232 -13.33 8.06 5.52
CA LEU A 232 -14.57 8.16 4.75
C LEU A 232 -14.55 9.34 3.78
N ASP A 233 -13.95 10.46 4.17
CA ASP A 233 -13.72 11.58 3.26
C ASP A 233 -12.80 11.17 2.10
N GLU A 234 -11.76 10.40 2.41
CA GLU A 234 -10.84 9.89 1.40
C GLU A 234 -11.51 8.86 0.48
N ALA A 235 -12.28 7.92 1.04
CA ALA A 235 -13.05 6.97 0.24
C ALA A 235 -14.09 7.65 -0.65
N ARG A 236 -14.76 8.71 -0.15
CA ARG A 236 -15.70 9.51 -0.93
C ARG A 236 -15.03 10.21 -2.10
N TRP A 237 -13.79 10.70 -1.92
CA TRP A 237 -13.00 11.28 -3.02
C TRP A 237 -12.85 10.30 -4.18
N GLY A 238 -12.56 9.03 -3.90
CA GLY A 238 -12.52 7.97 -4.90
C GLY A 238 -13.87 7.65 -5.53
N LEU A 239 -14.93 7.48 -4.70
CA LEU A 239 -16.28 7.19 -5.18
C LEU A 239 -16.80 8.28 -6.13
N ASP A 240 -16.59 9.55 -5.79
CA ASP A 240 -17.04 10.69 -6.60
C ASP A 240 -16.32 10.74 -7.95
N TRP A 241 -15.04 10.37 -8.01
CA TRP A 241 -14.32 10.25 -9.27
C TRP A 241 -14.80 9.05 -10.10
N MET A 242 -15.02 7.91 -9.46
CA MET A 242 -15.55 6.71 -10.13
C MET A 242 -16.92 6.97 -10.76
N LEU A 243 -17.81 7.73 -10.10
CA LEU A 243 -19.10 8.14 -10.67
C LEU A 243 -18.94 8.96 -11.95
N ARG A 244 -17.91 9.81 -12.04
CA ARG A 244 -17.62 10.59 -13.27
C ARG A 244 -17.19 9.71 -14.43
N LEU A 245 -16.55 8.57 -14.15
CA LEU A 245 -16.13 7.61 -15.17
C LEU A 245 -17.27 6.70 -15.67
N HIS A 246 -18.45 6.80 -15.05
CA HIS A 246 -19.67 6.09 -15.44
C HIS A 246 -20.82 7.09 -15.68
N PRO A 247 -20.75 7.87 -16.78
CA PRO A 247 -21.69 8.98 -17.02
C PRO A 247 -23.09 8.52 -17.42
N THR A 248 -23.22 7.33 -18.01
CA THR A 248 -24.48 6.71 -18.44
C THR A 248 -24.46 5.21 -18.14
N PRO A 249 -25.61 4.52 -18.04
CA PRO A 249 -25.67 3.10 -17.64
C PRO A 249 -24.89 2.15 -18.55
N ASP A 250 -24.58 2.54 -19.77
CA ASP A 250 -23.89 1.75 -20.80
C ASP A 250 -22.44 2.18 -21.04
N GLN A 251 -21.91 3.16 -20.29
CA GLN A 251 -20.57 3.68 -20.50
C GLN A 251 -19.71 3.52 -19.24
N LEU A 252 -18.48 3.06 -19.44
CA LEU A 252 -17.45 3.00 -18.42
C LEU A 252 -16.11 3.45 -19.02
N TYR A 253 -15.44 4.39 -18.37
CA TYR A 253 -14.09 4.81 -18.70
C TYR A 253 -13.11 4.26 -17.65
N HIS A 254 -11.84 4.00 -18.04
CA HIS A 254 -10.97 3.22 -17.17
C HIS A 254 -9.61 3.82 -16.86
N GLN A 255 -9.14 4.77 -17.66
CA GLN A 255 -7.81 5.36 -17.48
C GLN A 255 -7.81 6.80 -17.94
N VAL A 256 -7.12 7.67 -17.18
CA VAL A 256 -6.81 9.05 -17.58
C VAL A 256 -5.32 9.17 -17.76
N ALA A 257 -4.89 9.79 -18.87
CA ALA A 257 -3.51 9.88 -19.35
C ALA A 257 -2.92 8.52 -19.78
N ASP A 258 -1.66 8.49 -20.17
CA ASP A 258 -0.88 7.33 -20.59
C ASP A 258 0.62 7.63 -20.42
N ASP A 259 1.49 6.74 -20.88
CA ASP A 259 2.95 6.83 -20.73
C ASP A 259 3.58 8.09 -21.37
N ARG A 260 2.85 8.93 -22.08
CA ARG A 260 3.32 10.29 -22.45
C ARG A 260 3.60 11.16 -21.23
N ASP A 261 2.98 10.83 -20.10
CA ASP A 261 3.20 11.45 -18.80
C ASP A 261 4.65 11.29 -18.28
N HIS A 262 5.34 10.21 -18.64
CA HIS A 262 6.69 9.86 -18.16
C HIS A 262 7.81 10.71 -18.80
N LYS A 263 7.61 12.04 -18.92
CA LYS A 263 8.58 12.97 -19.52
C LYS A 263 9.09 13.99 -18.51
N GLY A 264 10.09 13.57 -17.74
CA GLY A 264 10.77 14.44 -16.77
C GLY A 264 9.93 14.74 -15.52
N TRP A 265 10.50 15.55 -14.63
CA TRP A 265 9.88 15.92 -13.36
C TRP A 265 9.11 17.22 -13.47
N ARG A 266 7.85 17.22 -13.04
CA ARG A 266 7.00 18.41 -12.93
C ARG A 266 6.00 18.29 -11.80
N LEU A 267 5.56 19.41 -11.24
CA LEU A 267 4.46 19.38 -10.28
C LEU A 267 3.13 19.18 -11.03
N PRO A 268 2.15 18.49 -10.43
CA PRO A 268 0.87 18.19 -11.09
C PRO A 268 0.13 19.41 -11.64
N GLN A 269 0.17 20.55 -10.93
CA GLN A 269 -0.44 21.80 -11.39
C GLN A 269 0.28 22.47 -12.58
N ASN A 270 1.49 22.01 -12.91
CA ASN A 270 2.31 22.51 -14.02
C ASN A 270 2.32 21.53 -15.20
N GLU A 271 1.22 20.81 -15.44
CA GLU A 271 1.11 19.84 -16.53
C GLU A 271 1.31 20.51 -17.90
N THR A 272 2.22 19.98 -18.70
CA THR A 272 2.59 20.51 -20.01
C THR A 272 2.51 19.47 -21.13
N VAL A 273 2.19 18.22 -20.82
CA VAL A 273 2.10 17.16 -21.83
C VAL A 273 0.92 17.43 -22.77
N ASP A 274 1.19 17.34 -24.08
CA ASP A 274 0.17 17.45 -25.12
C ASP A 274 -0.30 16.04 -25.54
N TYR A 275 -1.58 15.78 -25.33
CA TYR A 275 -2.26 14.56 -25.73
C TYR A 275 -2.96 14.66 -27.09
N GLY A 276 -2.66 15.73 -27.86
CA GLY A 276 -3.26 16.03 -29.16
C GLY A 276 -4.32 17.14 -29.12
N TRP A 277 -4.51 17.78 -27.95
CA TRP A 277 -5.47 18.87 -27.76
C TRP A 277 -4.84 20.13 -27.15
N GLY A 278 -3.54 20.24 -27.23
CA GLY A 278 -2.75 21.31 -26.63
C GLY A 278 -2.20 20.97 -25.27
N SER A 279 -1.20 21.77 -24.85
CA SER A 279 -0.55 21.62 -23.54
C SER A 279 -1.48 22.04 -22.39
N GLY A 280 -1.31 21.43 -21.22
CA GLY A 280 -1.94 21.88 -19.98
C GLY A 280 -3.27 21.19 -19.63
N SER A 281 -3.25 20.04 -19.01
CA SER A 281 -4.40 19.35 -18.41
C SER A 281 -5.51 18.87 -19.36
N PHE A 282 -5.32 18.91 -20.67
CA PHE A 282 -6.26 18.33 -21.64
C PHE A 282 -5.97 16.86 -21.86
N ARG A 283 -5.96 16.06 -20.78
CA ARG A 283 -5.54 14.66 -20.84
C ARG A 283 -6.65 13.77 -21.36
N VAL A 284 -6.23 12.68 -22.03
CA VAL A 284 -7.13 11.68 -22.58
C VAL A 284 -7.80 10.87 -21.48
N VAL A 285 -9.07 10.48 -21.69
CA VAL A 285 -9.78 9.47 -20.92
C VAL A 285 -10.21 8.33 -21.83
N TYR A 286 -9.84 7.11 -21.46
CA TYR A 286 -10.02 5.92 -22.27
C TYR A 286 -11.30 5.16 -21.91
N PHE A 287 -12.11 4.88 -22.92
CA PHE A 287 -13.32 4.06 -22.76
C PHE A 287 -13.00 2.58 -22.62
N ALA A 288 -13.66 1.88 -21.71
CA ALA A 288 -13.51 0.44 -21.51
C ALA A 288 -14.37 -0.33 -22.53
N ASP A 289 -13.84 -0.53 -23.73
CA ASP A 289 -14.55 -1.24 -24.81
C ASP A 289 -14.34 -2.76 -24.78
N GLY A 290 -13.47 -3.25 -23.87
CA GLY A 290 -13.12 -4.67 -23.76
C GLY A 290 -12.42 -5.22 -25.00
N LYS A 291 -11.67 -4.37 -25.70
CA LYS A 291 -10.87 -4.70 -26.88
C LYS A 291 -9.43 -4.21 -26.68
N PRO A 292 -8.48 -4.78 -27.46
CA PRO A 292 -7.12 -4.29 -27.45
C PRO A 292 -7.03 -2.80 -27.81
N GLN A 293 -6.37 -2.03 -26.94
CA GLN A 293 -6.11 -0.60 -27.09
C GLN A 293 -4.61 -0.31 -27.02
N GLY A 294 -4.19 0.87 -27.46
CA GLY A 294 -2.78 1.26 -27.53
C GLY A 294 -2.20 1.10 -28.92
N LEU A 295 -0.90 1.46 -29.07
CA LEU A 295 -0.26 1.55 -30.36
C LEU A 295 0.63 0.33 -30.68
N SER A 296 0.45 -0.22 -31.87
CA SER A 296 1.36 -1.24 -32.46
C SER A 296 1.74 -2.35 -31.47
N LYS A 297 3.04 -2.50 -31.21
CA LYS A 297 3.62 -3.51 -30.29
C LYS A 297 3.25 -3.29 -28.81
N TYR A 298 2.69 -2.15 -28.46
CA TYR A 298 2.24 -1.84 -27.10
C TYR A 298 0.72 -2.00 -26.93
N GLN A 299 0.04 -2.51 -27.95
CA GLN A 299 -1.38 -2.81 -27.87
C GLN A 299 -1.66 -3.80 -26.73
N SER A 300 -2.71 -3.54 -25.95
CA SER A 300 -3.15 -4.40 -24.86
C SER A 300 -3.76 -5.71 -25.36
N GLU A 301 -3.86 -6.70 -24.47
CA GLU A 301 -4.50 -7.98 -24.75
C GLU A 301 -5.94 -8.04 -24.20
N SER A 302 -6.59 -6.88 -24.11
CA SER A 302 -7.94 -6.76 -23.55
C SER A 302 -8.95 -7.59 -24.34
N ASN A 303 -9.86 -8.27 -23.61
CA ASN A 303 -10.87 -9.16 -24.16
C ASN A 303 -12.22 -9.07 -23.43
N GLY A 304 -12.35 -8.16 -22.47
CA GLY A 304 -13.53 -7.92 -21.65
C GLY A 304 -13.34 -6.73 -20.73
N ILE A 305 -14.25 -6.54 -19.77
CA ILE A 305 -14.20 -5.42 -18.79
C ILE A 305 -14.54 -5.90 -17.37
N ALA A 306 -14.65 -7.19 -17.15
CA ALA A 306 -15.14 -7.75 -15.89
C ALA A 306 -14.20 -7.45 -14.70
N ASN A 307 -12.87 -7.41 -14.93
CA ASN A 307 -11.91 -7.00 -13.91
C ASN A 307 -12.20 -5.60 -13.33
N LEU A 308 -12.50 -4.64 -14.19
CA LEU A 308 -12.86 -3.28 -13.76
C LEU A 308 -14.25 -3.25 -13.11
N ALA A 309 -15.21 -3.92 -13.73
CA ALA A 309 -16.60 -3.88 -13.33
C ALA A 309 -16.84 -4.52 -11.95
N GLY A 310 -16.14 -5.59 -11.64
CA GLY A 310 -16.22 -6.27 -10.35
C GLY A 310 -15.72 -5.38 -9.21
N ARG A 311 -14.54 -4.78 -9.34
CA ARG A 311 -13.98 -3.86 -8.33
C ARG A 311 -14.80 -2.59 -8.18
N TYR A 312 -15.25 -2.01 -9.30
CA TYR A 312 -16.15 -0.86 -9.27
C TYR A 312 -17.40 -1.19 -8.46
N ALA A 313 -18.06 -2.32 -8.76
CA ALA A 313 -19.25 -2.74 -8.06
C ALA A 313 -19.00 -3.01 -6.58
N ALA A 314 -17.85 -3.59 -6.22
CA ALA A 314 -17.46 -3.81 -4.83
C ALA A 314 -17.33 -2.47 -4.06
N ALA A 315 -16.62 -1.50 -4.63
CA ALA A 315 -16.46 -0.18 -4.02
C ALA A 315 -17.80 0.55 -3.84
N MET A 316 -18.64 0.54 -4.89
CA MET A 316 -19.96 1.20 -4.85
C MET A 316 -20.92 0.54 -3.86
N ALA A 317 -20.95 -0.79 -3.80
CA ALA A 317 -21.79 -1.53 -2.85
C ALA A 317 -21.29 -1.38 -1.40
N LEU A 318 -19.98 -1.33 -1.16
CA LEU A 318 -19.41 -0.99 0.15
C LEU A 318 -19.75 0.45 0.54
N GLY A 319 -19.65 1.39 -0.40
CA GLY A 319 -20.08 2.78 -0.20
C GLY A 319 -21.56 2.86 0.21
N PHE A 320 -22.45 2.13 -0.47
CA PHE A 320 -23.85 2.03 -0.06
C PHE A 320 -23.99 1.51 1.36
N GLN A 321 -23.31 0.41 1.72
CA GLN A 321 -23.40 -0.19 3.06
C GLN A 321 -22.92 0.76 4.16
N VAL A 322 -21.99 1.65 3.88
CA VAL A 322 -21.47 2.64 4.83
C VAL A 322 -22.36 3.87 4.90
N PHE A 323 -22.60 4.53 3.77
CA PHE A 323 -23.27 5.83 3.73
C PHE A 323 -24.79 5.76 3.89
N SER A 324 -25.44 4.60 3.68
CA SER A 324 -26.88 4.43 3.94
C SER A 324 -27.26 4.44 5.42
N LYS A 325 -26.28 4.27 6.33
CA LYS A 325 -26.51 4.30 7.77
C LYS A 325 -26.88 5.70 8.29
N ASN A 326 -26.43 6.76 7.62
CA ASN A 326 -26.72 8.15 7.97
C ASN A 326 -27.80 8.72 7.04
N ALA A 327 -28.80 9.41 7.62
CA ALA A 327 -29.88 10.02 6.87
C ALA A 327 -29.41 11.04 5.83
N ASP A 328 -28.40 11.84 6.17
CA ASP A 328 -27.86 12.92 5.32
C ASP A 328 -27.12 12.41 4.08
N THR A 329 -26.62 11.16 4.12
CA THR A 329 -25.90 10.54 3.01
C THR A 329 -26.68 9.43 2.30
N ARG A 330 -27.93 9.19 2.69
CA ARG A 330 -28.75 8.09 2.16
C ARG A 330 -29.00 8.19 0.67
N ASP A 331 -29.33 9.38 0.17
CA ASP A 331 -29.57 9.58 -1.27
C ASP A 331 -28.31 9.33 -2.08
N TYR A 332 -27.17 9.80 -1.59
CA TYR A 332 -25.85 9.49 -2.16
C TYR A 332 -25.59 7.98 -2.19
N ALA A 333 -25.86 7.29 -1.11
CA ALA A 333 -25.71 5.83 -1.05
C ALA A 333 -26.54 5.12 -2.13
N HIS A 334 -27.79 5.55 -2.38
CA HIS A 334 -28.61 4.98 -3.46
C HIS A 334 -28.05 5.25 -4.85
N VAL A 335 -27.40 6.40 -5.09
CA VAL A 335 -26.68 6.67 -6.33
C VAL A 335 -25.53 5.66 -6.51
N LEU A 336 -24.75 5.41 -5.46
CA LEU A 336 -23.67 4.42 -5.48
C LEU A 336 -24.18 3.02 -5.81
N LEU A 337 -25.23 2.55 -5.13
CA LEU A 337 -25.78 1.23 -5.36
C LEU A 337 -26.27 1.05 -6.80
N ARG A 338 -26.94 2.06 -7.36
CA ARG A 338 -27.40 2.05 -8.75
C ARG A 338 -26.21 1.93 -9.71
N ALA A 339 -25.20 2.79 -9.56
CA ALA A 339 -24.00 2.75 -10.39
C ALA A 339 -23.25 1.42 -10.29
N GLY A 340 -23.13 0.86 -9.07
CA GLY A 340 -22.52 -0.45 -8.86
C GLY A 340 -23.26 -1.58 -9.58
N ARG A 341 -24.60 -1.57 -9.59
CA ARG A 341 -25.43 -2.54 -10.32
C ARG A 341 -25.28 -2.40 -11.82
N GLU A 342 -25.34 -1.18 -12.34
CA GLU A 342 -25.21 -0.89 -13.77
C GLU A 342 -23.86 -1.40 -14.31
N VAL A 343 -22.76 -1.02 -13.67
CA VAL A 343 -21.40 -1.44 -14.10
C VAL A 343 -21.18 -2.95 -13.91
N TYR A 344 -21.71 -3.55 -12.83
CA TYR A 344 -21.65 -5.01 -12.65
C TYR A 344 -22.29 -5.77 -13.81
N LEU A 345 -23.44 -5.29 -14.31
CA LEU A 345 -24.12 -5.89 -15.45
C LEU A 345 -23.30 -5.75 -16.75
N LEU A 346 -22.59 -4.62 -16.94
CA LEU A 346 -21.66 -4.47 -18.07
C LEU A 346 -20.55 -5.53 -18.01
N GLY A 347 -19.95 -5.74 -16.81
CA GLY A 347 -18.93 -6.79 -16.60
C GLY A 347 -19.45 -8.19 -16.87
N ARG A 348 -20.65 -8.50 -16.40
CA ARG A 348 -21.30 -9.81 -16.69
C ARG A 348 -21.58 -10.03 -18.16
N ALA A 349 -21.95 -8.99 -18.89
CA ALA A 349 -22.19 -9.06 -20.32
C ALA A 349 -20.90 -9.23 -21.14
N LYS A 350 -19.76 -8.83 -20.56
CA LYS A 350 -18.47 -8.83 -21.25
C LYS A 350 -17.35 -9.30 -20.30
N GLU A 351 -17.42 -10.59 -19.95
CA GLU A 351 -16.42 -11.26 -19.10
C GLU A 351 -15.04 -11.22 -19.76
N GLY A 352 -13.99 -11.00 -18.96
CA GLY A 352 -12.61 -10.82 -19.43
C GLY A 352 -11.97 -9.58 -18.81
N VAL A 353 -10.82 -9.20 -19.33
CA VAL A 353 -9.99 -8.10 -18.80
C VAL A 353 -9.94 -6.90 -19.74
N GLN A 354 -9.99 -5.70 -19.17
CA GLN A 354 -9.54 -4.46 -19.80
C GLN A 354 -8.19 -4.10 -19.18
N GLN A 355 -7.13 -4.22 -19.96
CA GLN A 355 -5.80 -3.79 -19.55
C GLN A 355 -5.62 -2.29 -19.77
N GLY A 356 -4.61 -1.70 -19.10
CA GLY A 356 -4.24 -0.31 -19.30
C GLY A 356 -3.81 0.00 -20.73
N ASN A 357 -3.91 1.28 -21.11
CA ASN A 357 -3.52 1.77 -22.42
C ASN A 357 -2.07 2.28 -22.39
N SER A 358 -1.30 1.99 -23.44
CA SER A 358 0.07 2.48 -23.63
C SER A 358 0.19 3.18 -24.98
N TYR A 359 0.91 4.31 -25.01
CA TYR A 359 1.15 5.11 -26.21
C TYR A 359 2.50 4.77 -26.87
N GLY A 360 3.60 4.93 -26.16
CA GLY A 360 4.96 4.77 -26.70
C GLY A 360 5.89 3.87 -25.90
N ALA A 361 5.47 3.42 -24.72
CA ALA A 361 6.21 2.53 -23.85
C ALA A 361 5.28 1.49 -23.19
N PRO A 362 5.77 0.33 -22.73
CA PRO A 362 4.94 -0.76 -22.20
C PRO A 362 4.47 -0.51 -20.75
N TYR A 363 4.20 0.73 -20.38
CA TYR A 363 3.74 1.08 -19.03
C TYR A 363 2.22 0.96 -18.96
N ARG A 364 1.74 -0.18 -18.46
CA ARG A 364 0.33 -0.43 -18.21
C ARG A 364 0.13 -1.55 -17.21
N TYR A 365 -1.02 -1.56 -16.56
CA TYR A 365 -1.48 -2.73 -15.84
C TYR A 365 -1.90 -3.83 -16.83
N ALA A 366 -1.10 -4.91 -16.89
CA ALA A 366 -1.29 -6.03 -17.79
C ALA A 366 -1.98 -7.20 -17.07
N GLU A 367 -3.07 -6.91 -16.37
CA GLU A 367 -3.85 -7.90 -15.63
C GLU A 367 -4.43 -8.94 -16.57
N THR A 368 -4.45 -10.21 -16.12
CA THR A 368 -5.02 -11.34 -16.86
C THR A 368 -6.12 -12.05 -16.09
N THR A 369 -6.42 -11.63 -14.85
CA THR A 369 -7.47 -12.18 -13.99
C THR A 369 -8.65 -11.22 -13.89
N TRP A 370 -9.84 -11.75 -13.64
CA TRP A 370 -11.07 -10.98 -13.50
C TRP A 370 -12.15 -11.69 -12.66
N PRO A 371 -12.11 -13.02 -12.42
CA PRO A 371 -13.18 -13.71 -11.70
C PRO A 371 -13.22 -13.35 -10.22
N ASP A 372 -12.05 -13.10 -9.62
CA ASP A 372 -11.91 -12.64 -8.24
C ASP A 372 -12.54 -11.26 -8.01
N ASP A 373 -12.47 -10.38 -9.00
CA ASP A 373 -13.10 -9.07 -8.96
C ASP A 373 -14.62 -9.17 -9.03
N MET A 374 -15.12 -9.96 -9.98
CA MET A 374 -16.56 -10.21 -10.12
C MET A 374 -17.12 -10.95 -8.91
N GLU A 375 -16.36 -11.84 -8.28
CA GLU A 375 -16.73 -12.48 -7.02
C GLU A 375 -16.92 -11.42 -5.92
N TRP A 376 -15.94 -10.52 -5.77
CA TRP A 376 -16.01 -9.48 -4.75
C TRP A 376 -17.19 -8.54 -5.00
N GLY A 377 -17.35 -8.03 -6.22
CA GLY A 377 -18.48 -7.20 -6.61
C GLY A 377 -19.83 -7.86 -6.32
N ALA A 378 -19.99 -9.13 -6.72
CA ALA A 378 -21.22 -9.90 -6.46
C ALA A 378 -21.47 -10.11 -4.96
N ALA A 379 -20.45 -10.44 -4.18
CA ALA A 379 -20.57 -10.62 -2.73
C ALA A 379 -21.04 -9.33 -2.03
N GLU A 380 -20.48 -8.17 -2.41
CA GLU A 380 -20.87 -6.88 -1.83
C GLU A 380 -22.26 -6.43 -2.29
N LEU A 381 -22.63 -6.66 -3.56
CA LEU A 381 -23.98 -6.40 -4.05
C LEU A 381 -25.02 -7.27 -3.35
N PHE A 382 -24.72 -8.56 -3.08
CA PHE A 382 -25.61 -9.38 -2.26
C PHE A 382 -25.77 -8.85 -0.85
N ARG A 383 -24.69 -8.39 -0.21
CA ARG A 383 -24.72 -7.78 1.13
C ARG A 383 -25.56 -6.50 1.16
N ALA A 384 -25.51 -5.72 0.08
CA ALA A 384 -26.24 -4.46 -0.05
C ALA A 384 -27.73 -4.68 -0.33
N THR A 385 -28.10 -5.77 -1.03
CA THR A 385 -29.46 -5.92 -1.58
C THR A 385 -30.23 -7.14 -1.10
N GLY A 386 -29.53 -8.22 -0.70
CA GLY A 386 -30.13 -9.52 -0.40
C GLY A 386 -30.58 -10.33 -1.64
N GLU A 387 -30.32 -9.85 -2.86
CA GLU A 387 -30.78 -10.48 -4.09
C GLU A 387 -29.97 -11.73 -4.44
N ARG A 388 -30.59 -12.91 -4.40
CA ARG A 388 -29.93 -14.23 -4.47
C ARG A 388 -29.11 -14.48 -5.72
N HIS A 389 -29.41 -13.83 -6.83
CA HIS A 389 -28.64 -14.01 -8.04
C HIS A 389 -27.19 -13.54 -7.87
N TYR A 390 -26.92 -12.48 -7.09
CA TYR A 390 -25.57 -12.03 -6.75
C TYR A 390 -24.82 -13.07 -5.90
N LEU A 391 -25.48 -13.72 -4.95
CA LEU A 391 -24.86 -14.82 -4.20
C LEU A 391 -24.46 -15.99 -5.12
N ASN A 392 -25.34 -16.35 -6.05
CA ASN A 392 -25.07 -17.42 -7.01
C ASN A 392 -23.89 -17.07 -7.93
N ASP A 393 -23.82 -15.82 -8.38
CA ASP A 393 -22.71 -15.30 -9.16
C ASP A 393 -21.39 -15.32 -8.37
N ALA A 394 -21.39 -14.83 -7.13
CA ALA A 394 -20.21 -14.85 -6.28
C ALA A 394 -19.67 -16.27 -6.11
N ILE A 395 -20.55 -17.27 -5.87
CA ILE A 395 -20.15 -18.68 -5.77
C ILE A 395 -19.59 -19.20 -7.11
N ARG A 396 -20.17 -18.82 -8.22
CA ARG A 396 -19.69 -19.19 -9.56
C ARG A 396 -18.29 -18.64 -9.82
N TYR A 397 -18.10 -17.35 -9.58
CA TYR A 397 -16.82 -16.68 -9.80
C TYR A 397 -15.75 -17.16 -8.83
N ALA A 398 -16.07 -17.41 -7.55
CA ALA A 398 -15.14 -17.99 -6.58
C ALA A 398 -14.52 -19.30 -7.06
N ARG A 399 -15.30 -20.15 -7.71
CA ARG A 399 -14.81 -21.44 -8.24
C ARG A 399 -13.86 -21.27 -9.43
N ILE A 400 -14.04 -20.22 -10.23
CA ILE A 400 -13.14 -19.89 -11.33
C ILE A 400 -11.86 -19.25 -10.76
N ALA A 401 -12.00 -18.26 -9.90
CA ALA A 401 -10.87 -17.54 -9.28
C ALA A 401 -9.94 -18.46 -8.45
N SER A 402 -10.45 -19.56 -7.92
CA SER A 402 -9.67 -20.52 -7.13
C SER A 402 -8.43 -21.08 -7.83
N THR A 403 -8.44 -21.12 -9.16
CA THR A 403 -7.33 -21.64 -9.96
C THR A 403 -6.30 -20.56 -10.31
N GLU A 404 -6.60 -19.30 -10.03
CA GLU A 404 -5.83 -18.13 -10.43
C GLU A 404 -5.31 -17.40 -9.20
N SER A 405 -4.01 -17.53 -8.92
CA SER A 405 -3.33 -16.87 -7.81
C SER A 405 -1.84 -16.79 -8.06
N TRP A 406 -1.23 -15.69 -7.67
CA TRP A 406 0.23 -15.55 -7.65
C TRP A 406 0.90 -16.42 -6.57
N MET A 407 0.19 -16.79 -5.52
CA MET A 407 0.76 -17.52 -4.39
C MET A 407 1.39 -18.84 -4.83
N GLY A 408 2.65 -19.02 -4.49
CA GLY A 408 3.44 -20.20 -4.88
C GLY A 408 3.90 -20.23 -6.33
N LYS A 409 3.81 -19.10 -7.07
CA LYS A 409 4.35 -18.94 -8.42
C LYS A 409 5.55 -17.99 -8.38
N ALA A 410 6.76 -18.54 -8.44
CA ALA A 410 7.99 -17.74 -8.47
C ALA A 410 8.16 -16.94 -9.77
N ASP A 411 7.45 -17.32 -10.81
CA ASP A 411 7.47 -16.74 -12.16
C ASP A 411 6.21 -15.93 -12.48
N ALA A 412 5.41 -15.58 -11.47
CA ALA A 412 4.26 -14.69 -11.65
C ALA A 412 4.70 -13.42 -12.39
N GLY A 413 3.96 -13.05 -13.43
CA GLY A 413 4.23 -11.86 -14.21
C GLY A 413 3.86 -10.59 -13.43
N HIS A 414 4.52 -9.49 -13.77
CA HIS A 414 4.25 -8.17 -13.27
C HIS A 414 2.78 -7.80 -13.54
N TYR A 415 2.03 -7.44 -12.50
CA TYR A 415 0.59 -7.13 -12.52
C TYR A 415 -0.35 -8.21 -13.07
N GLN A 416 0.15 -9.40 -13.39
CA GLN A 416 -0.66 -10.48 -13.96
C GLN A 416 -1.85 -10.85 -13.07
N PHE A 417 -1.65 -10.89 -11.77
CA PHE A 417 -2.61 -11.29 -10.75
C PHE A 417 -3.03 -10.11 -9.85
N TYR A 418 -2.97 -8.90 -10.37
CA TYR A 418 -3.42 -7.74 -9.63
C TYR A 418 -4.92 -7.87 -9.30
N PRO A 419 -5.41 -7.51 -8.10
CA PRO A 419 -4.74 -6.73 -7.06
C PRO A 419 -3.90 -7.55 -6.05
N PHE A 420 -3.52 -8.76 -6.32
CA PHE A 420 -2.74 -9.67 -5.48
C PHE A 420 -3.47 -10.22 -4.25
N MET A 421 -4.66 -9.75 -3.96
CA MET A 421 -5.43 -10.07 -2.75
C MET A 421 -6.86 -10.45 -3.14
N ASN A 422 -7.27 -11.67 -2.82
CA ASN A 422 -8.66 -12.08 -3.06
C ASN A 422 -9.54 -11.77 -1.83
N LEU A 423 -10.14 -10.59 -1.80
CA LEU A 423 -11.10 -10.19 -0.78
C LEU A 423 -12.49 -10.78 -1.01
N GLY A 424 -12.81 -11.16 -2.24
CA GLY A 424 -14.06 -11.82 -2.60
C GLY A 424 -14.31 -13.09 -1.77
N HIS A 425 -13.32 -13.96 -1.65
CA HIS A 425 -13.41 -15.18 -0.83
C HIS A 425 -13.75 -14.90 0.64
N PHE A 426 -13.11 -13.89 1.24
CA PHE A 426 -13.40 -13.49 2.62
C PHE A 426 -14.82 -12.93 2.77
N ARG A 427 -15.23 -12.05 1.86
CA ARG A 427 -16.54 -11.40 1.93
C ARG A 427 -17.67 -12.39 1.65
N LEU A 428 -17.47 -13.30 0.71
CA LEU A 428 -18.41 -14.38 0.40
C LEU A 428 -18.51 -15.39 1.57
N TYR A 429 -17.39 -15.69 2.25
CA TYR A 429 -17.35 -16.69 3.32
C TYR A 429 -18.46 -16.49 4.38
N SER A 430 -18.68 -15.26 4.82
CA SER A 430 -19.63 -14.99 5.91
C SER A 430 -21.10 -15.26 5.52
N ILE A 431 -21.44 -15.16 4.23
CA ILE A 431 -22.80 -15.27 3.68
C ILE A 431 -23.07 -16.60 2.95
N ALA A 432 -22.02 -17.37 2.68
CA ALA A 432 -22.11 -18.60 1.91
C ALA A 432 -22.63 -19.79 2.72
N PRO A 433 -23.19 -20.83 2.07
CA PRO A 433 -23.50 -22.11 2.71
C PRO A 433 -22.26 -22.82 3.27
N PRO A 434 -22.41 -23.72 4.27
CA PRO A 434 -21.26 -24.39 4.92
C PRO A 434 -20.30 -25.14 3.99
N SER A 435 -20.80 -25.74 2.91
CA SER A 435 -19.95 -26.42 1.91
C SER A 435 -19.06 -25.42 1.17
N ILE A 436 -19.60 -24.27 0.80
CA ILE A 436 -18.85 -23.20 0.14
C ILE A 436 -17.87 -22.55 1.10
N LYS A 437 -18.24 -22.32 2.38
CA LYS A 437 -17.31 -21.83 3.39
C LYS A 437 -16.05 -22.69 3.51
N ARG A 438 -16.21 -24.03 3.55
CA ARG A 438 -15.05 -24.94 3.57
C ARG A 438 -14.19 -24.84 2.32
N LEU A 439 -14.82 -24.68 1.16
CA LEU A 439 -14.13 -24.51 -0.11
C LEU A 439 -13.29 -23.21 -0.13
N LEU A 440 -13.89 -22.07 0.23
CA LEU A 440 -13.19 -20.76 0.29
C LEU A 440 -12.01 -20.78 1.27
N ALA A 441 -12.20 -21.39 2.46
CA ALA A 441 -11.12 -21.58 3.41
C ALA A 441 -9.98 -22.45 2.84
N SER A 442 -10.30 -23.48 2.05
CA SER A 442 -9.27 -24.30 1.41
C SER A 442 -8.46 -23.50 0.37
N TYR A 443 -9.07 -22.61 -0.38
CA TYR A 443 -8.36 -21.76 -1.35
C TYR A 443 -7.32 -20.86 -0.67
N TYR A 444 -7.69 -20.19 0.41
CA TYR A 444 -6.72 -19.40 1.19
C TYR A 444 -5.61 -20.29 1.79
N ARG A 445 -5.98 -21.41 2.42
CA ARG A 445 -5.00 -22.34 2.99
C ARG A 445 -3.98 -22.80 1.96
N ASP A 446 -4.43 -23.23 0.78
CA ASP A 446 -3.56 -23.80 -0.25
C ASP A 446 -2.56 -22.76 -0.78
N GLY A 447 -2.96 -21.50 -0.91
CA GLY A 447 -2.07 -20.40 -1.23
C GLY A 447 -1.07 -20.09 -0.10
N LEU A 448 -1.55 -20.05 1.16
CA LEU A 448 -0.72 -19.78 2.33
C LEU A 448 0.34 -20.86 2.59
N GLU A 449 0.02 -22.14 2.36
CA GLU A 449 0.99 -23.25 2.46
C GLU A 449 2.12 -23.13 1.45
N LYS A 450 1.80 -22.75 0.21
CA LYS A 450 2.80 -22.50 -0.84
C LYS A 450 3.71 -21.34 -0.46
N SER A 451 3.13 -20.22 -0.04
CA SER A 451 3.89 -19.03 0.39
C SER A 451 4.74 -19.30 1.64
N LEU A 452 4.23 -20.08 2.59
CA LEU A 452 5.00 -20.53 3.76
C LEU A 452 6.22 -21.37 3.33
N THR A 453 6.04 -22.26 2.34
CA THR A 453 7.13 -23.07 1.79
C THR A 453 8.19 -22.17 1.14
N THR A 454 7.77 -21.16 0.35
CA THR A 454 8.67 -20.14 -0.23
C THR A 454 9.43 -19.39 0.88
N GLY A 455 8.74 -18.94 1.93
CA GLY A 455 9.35 -18.22 3.05
C GLY A 455 10.43 -19.02 3.78
N ARG A 456 10.31 -20.34 3.83
CA ARG A 456 11.33 -21.21 4.44
C ARG A 456 12.63 -21.31 3.64
N THR A 457 12.66 -20.84 2.40
CA THR A 457 13.85 -20.90 1.54
C THR A 457 14.83 -19.74 1.76
N ASN A 458 14.46 -18.73 2.55
CA ASN A 458 15.32 -17.59 2.82
C ASN A 458 15.33 -17.21 4.31
N PRO A 459 16.44 -16.64 4.82
CA PRO A 459 16.62 -16.39 6.26
C PRO A 459 15.71 -15.29 6.82
N PHE A 460 15.08 -14.48 5.96
CA PHE A 460 14.15 -13.43 6.37
C PHE A 460 12.69 -13.87 6.31
N ASN A 461 12.41 -15.09 5.84
CA ASN A 461 11.07 -15.67 5.70
C ASN A 461 10.12 -14.90 4.77
N ALA A 462 10.63 -14.15 3.80
CA ALA A 462 9.78 -13.51 2.79
C ALA A 462 9.06 -14.58 1.95
N GLY A 463 7.73 -14.56 1.96
CA GLY A 463 6.90 -15.60 1.33
C GLY A 463 6.41 -15.25 -0.08
N VAL A 464 7.02 -14.25 -0.73
CA VAL A 464 6.58 -13.70 -2.02
C VAL A 464 7.68 -13.77 -3.08
N PRO A 465 7.34 -13.83 -4.37
CA PRO A 465 8.29 -13.57 -5.44
C PRO A 465 8.66 -12.08 -5.45
N PHE A 466 9.93 -11.78 -5.69
CA PHE A 466 10.41 -10.40 -5.81
C PHE A 466 10.22 -9.87 -7.24
N ILE A 467 8.97 -9.87 -7.69
CA ILE A 467 8.52 -9.19 -8.90
C ILE A 467 8.18 -7.74 -8.56
N TRP A 468 7.80 -6.95 -9.55
CA TRP A 468 7.38 -5.56 -9.34
C TRP A 468 6.26 -5.46 -8.30
N CYS A 469 6.26 -4.42 -7.46
CA CYS A 469 5.33 -4.25 -6.33
C CYS A 469 5.39 -5.41 -5.32
N SER A 470 6.58 -5.95 -5.04
CA SER A 470 6.72 -7.07 -4.10
C SER A 470 6.22 -6.75 -2.69
N ASN A 471 6.27 -5.49 -2.24
CA ASN A 471 5.67 -5.10 -0.96
C ASN A 471 4.14 -5.20 -0.97
N ASN A 472 3.49 -4.93 -2.11
CA ASN A 472 2.04 -5.14 -2.23
C ASN A 472 1.70 -6.65 -2.10
N LEU A 473 2.57 -7.53 -2.61
CA LEU A 473 2.43 -8.97 -2.41
C LEU A 473 2.63 -9.37 -0.93
N VAL A 474 3.59 -8.77 -0.23
CA VAL A 474 3.80 -9.00 1.21
C VAL A 474 2.58 -8.54 2.01
N VAL A 475 2.03 -7.37 1.70
CA VAL A 475 0.78 -6.85 2.29
C VAL A 475 -0.37 -7.82 2.03
N ALA A 476 -0.54 -8.28 0.79
CA ALA A 476 -1.59 -9.21 0.41
C ALA A 476 -1.47 -10.55 1.16
N LEU A 477 -0.25 -11.09 1.27
CA LEU A 477 0.03 -12.33 1.98
C LEU A 477 -0.32 -12.22 3.48
N ALA A 478 0.16 -11.17 4.15
CA ALA A 478 -0.13 -10.94 5.56
C ALA A 478 -1.63 -10.76 5.80
N THR A 479 -2.29 -9.94 4.99
CA THR A 479 -3.74 -9.69 5.06
C THR A 479 -4.53 -10.99 4.91
N GLN A 480 -4.27 -11.78 3.88
CA GLN A 480 -4.98 -13.03 3.65
C GLN A 480 -4.76 -14.06 4.76
N ALA A 481 -3.58 -14.08 5.40
CA ALA A 481 -3.32 -14.95 6.54
C ALA A 481 -4.15 -14.54 7.79
N PHE A 482 -4.29 -13.24 8.07
CA PHE A 482 -5.19 -12.75 9.12
C PHE A 482 -6.66 -13.00 8.80
N LEU A 483 -7.07 -12.80 7.55
CA LEU A 483 -8.43 -13.10 7.11
C LEU A 483 -8.74 -14.60 7.20
N TYR A 484 -7.79 -15.49 6.87
CA TYR A 484 -7.93 -16.92 7.07
C TYR A 484 -8.17 -17.27 8.54
N GLU A 485 -7.41 -16.67 9.45
CA GLU A 485 -7.63 -16.86 10.89
C GLU A 485 -9.02 -16.38 11.32
N GLN A 486 -9.49 -15.23 10.81
CA GLN A 486 -10.85 -14.75 11.09
C GLN A 486 -11.93 -15.70 10.57
N MET A 487 -11.77 -16.24 9.36
CA MET A 487 -12.69 -17.19 8.74
C MET A 487 -12.78 -18.52 9.51
N THR A 488 -11.64 -19.05 9.94
CA THR A 488 -11.52 -20.45 10.38
C THR A 488 -11.21 -20.62 11.85
N ARG A 489 -10.74 -19.58 12.54
CA ARG A 489 -10.14 -19.61 13.88
C ARG A 489 -8.83 -20.41 13.96
N ASP A 490 -8.28 -20.83 12.84
CA ASP A 490 -7.01 -21.55 12.74
C ASP A 490 -5.83 -20.58 12.71
N LYS A 491 -4.99 -20.61 13.73
CA LYS A 491 -3.86 -19.70 13.96
C LYS A 491 -2.53 -20.18 13.37
N ARG A 492 -2.51 -21.29 12.61
CA ARG A 492 -1.26 -21.90 12.14
C ARG A 492 -0.37 -20.98 11.32
N TYR A 493 -0.94 -20.00 10.61
CA TYR A 493 -0.18 -19.03 9.79
C TYR A 493 0.12 -17.72 10.50
N ARG A 494 -0.35 -17.53 11.74
CA ARG A 494 -0.22 -16.25 12.45
C ARG A 494 1.23 -15.80 12.61
N THR A 495 2.14 -16.67 13.05
CA THR A 495 3.56 -16.32 13.19
C THR A 495 4.19 -15.96 11.84
N PHE A 496 3.79 -16.67 10.78
CA PHE A 496 4.26 -16.35 9.42
C PHE A 496 3.75 -15.01 8.93
N ALA A 497 2.47 -14.71 9.16
CA ALA A 497 1.87 -13.40 8.83
C ALA A 497 2.60 -12.25 9.56
N LEU A 498 2.88 -12.42 10.84
CA LEU A 498 3.60 -11.42 11.64
C LEU A 498 5.03 -11.20 11.12
N LYS A 499 5.72 -12.25 10.66
CA LYS A 499 7.03 -12.08 9.99
C LYS A 499 6.94 -11.28 8.68
N GLN A 500 5.82 -11.34 7.95
CA GLN A 500 5.59 -10.49 6.77
C GLN A 500 5.34 -9.03 7.19
N VAL A 501 4.57 -8.80 8.25
CA VAL A 501 4.39 -7.47 8.86
C VAL A 501 5.74 -6.89 9.30
N ASP A 502 6.54 -7.70 9.99
CA ASP A 502 7.86 -7.29 10.46
C ASP A 502 8.82 -6.98 9.29
N TRP A 503 8.71 -7.73 8.17
CA TRP A 503 9.45 -7.44 6.94
C TRP A 503 9.17 -6.01 6.45
N LEU A 504 7.91 -5.63 6.34
CA LEU A 504 7.51 -4.29 5.89
C LEU A 504 8.02 -3.19 6.82
N LEU A 505 8.25 -3.49 8.07
CA LEU A 505 8.63 -2.52 9.10
C LEU A 505 10.10 -2.60 9.54
N GLY A 506 10.95 -3.25 8.73
CA GLY A 506 12.40 -3.21 8.90
C GLY A 506 13.09 -4.53 9.22
N ARG A 507 12.35 -5.64 9.45
CA ARG A 507 12.95 -6.98 9.60
C ARG A 507 13.28 -7.59 8.22
N ASN A 508 13.94 -6.81 7.39
CA ASN A 508 14.37 -7.16 6.02
C ASN A 508 15.88 -6.95 5.90
N PRO A 509 16.54 -7.39 4.83
CA PRO A 509 17.99 -7.29 4.69
C PRO A 509 18.54 -5.88 4.86
N TRP A 510 17.85 -4.89 4.31
CA TRP A 510 18.28 -3.48 4.32
C TRP A 510 18.03 -2.78 5.66
N GLY A 511 17.18 -3.34 6.53
CA GLY A 511 16.82 -2.74 7.80
C GLY A 511 16.00 -1.46 7.67
N THR A 512 15.23 -1.36 6.60
CA THR A 512 14.43 -0.19 6.23
C THR A 512 12.95 -0.53 6.41
N SER A 513 12.20 0.31 7.12
CA SER A 513 10.74 0.30 6.98
C SER A 513 10.41 0.60 5.52
N MET A 514 9.46 -0.11 4.93
CA MET A 514 9.04 0.12 3.55
C MET A 514 7.94 1.18 3.44
N ILE A 515 7.71 1.94 4.52
CA ILE A 515 6.69 2.98 4.60
C ILE A 515 7.37 4.30 4.92
N THR A 516 7.12 5.30 4.10
CA THR A 516 7.72 6.63 4.25
C THR A 516 7.35 7.26 5.59
N GLN A 517 8.37 7.73 6.35
CA GLN A 517 8.25 8.36 7.67
C GLN A 517 7.51 7.56 8.75
N ILE A 518 7.38 6.26 8.60
CA ILE A 518 6.78 5.39 9.63
C ILE A 518 7.73 4.22 9.94
N PRO A 519 8.20 4.09 11.19
CA PRO A 519 8.05 5.06 12.29
C PRO A 519 8.93 6.30 12.11
N ALA A 520 8.51 7.43 12.62
CA ALA A 520 9.18 8.73 12.41
C ALA A 520 10.66 8.76 12.87
N ALA A 521 11.01 7.99 13.91
CA ALA A 521 12.37 7.84 14.42
C ALA A 521 13.15 6.67 13.77
N GLY A 522 12.55 5.97 12.80
CA GLY A 522 13.14 4.79 12.15
C GLY A 522 13.97 5.11 10.90
N VAL A 523 14.45 4.02 10.29
CA VAL A 523 15.03 4.04 8.94
C VAL A 523 13.91 3.73 7.96
N PHE A 524 13.66 4.62 7.03
CA PHE A 524 12.60 4.56 6.04
C PHE A 524 13.03 5.21 4.71
N PRO A 525 12.33 4.99 3.57
CA PRO A 525 12.64 5.61 2.29
C PRO A 525 12.54 7.13 2.35
N ARG A 526 13.60 7.82 1.92
CA ARG A 526 13.70 9.28 1.92
C ARG A 526 13.68 9.87 0.51
N ASP A 527 14.41 9.24 -0.40
CA ASP A 527 14.56 9.67 -1.78
C ASP A 527 13.63 8.86 -2.71
N VAL A 528 12.33 8.85 -2.35
CA VAL A 528 11.33 8.09 -3.09
C VAL A 528 11.07 8.68 -4.48
N HIS A 529 10.76 7.81 -5.44
CA HIS A 529 10.47 8.16 -6.82
C HIS A 529 9.12 8.86 -6.96
N LEU A 530 9.08 10.14 -6.59
CA LEU A 530 7.91 11.01 -6.71
C LEU A 530 8.31 12.37 -7.26
N MET A 531 7.52 12.92 -8.19
CA MET A 531 7.76 14.26 -8.76
C MET A 531 7.82 15.35 -7.68
N THR A 532 6.95 15.26 -6.69
CA THR A 532 6.90 16.21 -5.58
C THR A 532 8.16 16.17 -4.72
N VAL A 533 8.69 14.99 -4.45
CA VAL A 533 9.96 14.82 -3.73
C VAL A 533 11.14 15.29 -4.57
N ALA A 534 11.15 14.94 -5.87
CA ALA A 534 12.20 15.36 -6.79
C ALA A 534 12.36 16.87 -6.88
N ILE A 535 11.24 17.60 -6.93
CA ILE A 535 11.20 19.05 -7.15
C ILE A 535 11.24 19.83 -5.83
N LEU A 536 10.35 19.48 -4.88
CA LEU A 536 10.16 20.26 -3.67
C LEU A 536 11.12 19.87 -2.54
N LYS A 537 11.81 18.73 -2.67
CA LYS A 537 12.64 18.15 -1.60
C LYS A 537 11.88 18.01 -0.28
N ARG A 538 10.57 17.87 -0.37
CA ARG A 538 9.67 17.75 0.77
C ARG A 538 9.32 16.28 0.97
N PRO A 539 9.57 15.72 2.15
CA PRO A 539 9.30 14.31 2.40
C PRO A 539 7.79 14.03 2.40
N VAL A 540 7.42 12.84 1.96
CA VAL A 540 6.05 12.33 1.98
C VAL A 540 5.89 11.33 3.13
N LYS A 541 4.67 11.15 3.64
CA LYS A 541 4.40 10.29 4.80
C LYS A 541 3.33 9.26 4.50
N GLY A 542 3.56 8.04 4.97
CA GLY A 542 2.57 6.97 4.98
C GLY A 542 2.49 6.14 3.70
N GLY A 543 3.23 6.50 2.64
CA GLY A 543 3.27 5.76 1.40
C GLY A 543 4.11 4.49 1.51
N ILE A 544 3.61 3.36 1.05
CA ILE A 544 4.39 2.12 0.92
C ILE A 544 5.08 2.10 -0.45
N VAL A 545 6.40 1.89 -0.45
CA VAL A 545 7.15 1.77 -1.71
C VAL A 545 6.97 0.38 -2.34
N ASP A 546 7.14 0.28 -3.64
CA ASP A 546 7.00 -0.96 -4.43
C ASP A 546 7.76 -2.15 -3.85
N GLY A 547 8.94 -1.89 -3.29
CA GLY A 547 9.77 -2.92 -2.66
C GLY A 547 10.73 -3.62 -3.60
N PRO A 548 11.53 -4.55 -3.07
CA PRO A 548 12.63 -5.14 -3.80
C PRO A 548 12.16 -5.97 -5.00
N VAL A 549 12.97 -5.94 -6.07
CA VAL A 549 12.78 -6.79 -7.25
C VAL A 549 13.96 -7.75 -7.44
N TYR A 550 13.76 -8.85 -8.17
CA TYR A 550 14.88 -9.71 -8.60
C TYR A 550 15.96 -8.89 -9.31
N MET A 551 17.23 -9.13 -9.03
CA MET A 551 18.36 -8.48 -9.71
C MET A 551 18.25 -8.56 -11.24
N LYS A 552 17.74 -9.67 -11.79
CA LYS A 552 17.49 -9.81 -13.23
C LYS A 552 16.46 -8.82 -13.78
N ILE A 553 15.44 -8.49 -13.01
CA ILE A 553 14.45 -7.47 -13.39
C ILE A 553 15.15 -6.12 -13.38
N PHE A 554 15.78 -5.75 -12.27
CA PHE A 554 16.48 -4.48 -12.13
C PHE A 554 17.48 -4.23 -13.26
N LYS A 555 18.33 -5.21 -13.58
CA LYS A 555 19.30 -5.12 -14.69
C LYS A 555 18.68 -5.01 -16.08
N SER A 556 17.41 -5.37 -16.27
CA SER A 556 16.70 -5.24 -17.54
C SER A 556 16.06 -3.87 -17.75
N LEU A 557 16.02 -3.03 -16.72
CA LEU A 557 15.34 -1.73 -16.75
C LEU A 557 16.14 -0.71 -17.57
N ARG A 558 15.39 0.24 -18.15
CA ARG A 558 15.97 1.35 -18.92
C ARG A 558 15.76 2.66 -18.17
N GLY A 559 16.78 3.51 -18.15
CA GLY A 559 16.68 4.83 -17.53
C GLY A 559 16.86 4.84 -16.01
N VAL A 560 17.07 3.69 -15.37
CA VAL A 560 17.50 3.61 -13.97
C VAL A 560 19.00 3.89 -13.88
N SER A 561 19.38 4.80 -13.01
CA SER A 561 20.79 5.07 -12.69
C SER A 561 20.88 5.38 -11.20
N ILE A 562 21.39 4.45 -10.42
CA ILE A 562 21.53 4.62 -8.98
C ILE A 562 22.68 5.58 -8.67
N SER A 563 22.48 6.42 -7.68
CA SER A 563 23.50 7.33 -7.17
C SER A 563 24.61 6.52 -6.46
N GLU A 564 25.85 6.79 -6.84
CA GLU A 564 27.00 6.10 -6.24
C GLU A 564 27.66 6.98 -5.15
N PRO A 565 28.11 6.39 -4.06
CA PRO A 565 28.03 4.96 -3.72
C PRO A 565 26.64 4.57 -3.18
N ASP A 566 26.11 3.39 -3.55
CA ASP A 566 24.89 2.85 -2.97
C ASP A 566 25.12 2.48 -1.49
N PRO A 567 24.42 3.15 -0.52
CA PRO A 567 24.59 2.86 0.89
C PRO A 567 24.09 1.46 1.29
N LEU A 568 23.27 0.83 0.44
CA LEU A 568 22.66 -0.47 0.66
C LEU A 568 23.38 -1.60 -0.11
N ALA A 569 24.45 -1.29 -0.85
CA ALA A 569 25.17 -2.24 -1.72
C ALA A 569 25.56 -3.56 -1.02
N ALA A 570 25.96 -3.49 0.26
CA ALA A 570 26.37 -4.67 1.04
C ALA A 570 25.23 -5.67 1.28
N PHE A 571 23.98 -5.25 1.19
CA PHE A 571 22.78 -6.02 1.50
C PHE A 571 22.03 -6.52 0.27
N GLN A 572 22.52 -6.21 -0.92
CA GLN A 572 21.91 -6.66 -2.17
C GLN A 572 22.16 -8.16 -2.39
N ASP A 573 21.20 -8.84 -3.04
CA ASP A 573 21.28 -10.27 -3.41
C ASP A 573 20.70 -10.46 -4.81
N GLU A 574 21.10 -11.52 -5.52
CA GLU A 574 20.53 -11.82 -6.84
C GLU A 574 19.00 -12.04 -6.80
N ARG A 575 18.50 -12.52 -5.65
CA ARG A 575 17.07 -12.74 -5.42
C ARG A 575 16.30 -11.44 -5.21
N ALA A 576 16.96 -10.40 -4.66
CA ALA A 576 16.28 -9.13 -4.41
C ALA A 576 17.28 -7.97 -4.26
N VAL A 577 16.97 -6.87 -4.91
CA VAL A 577 17.64 -5.57 -4.75
C VAL A 577 16.63 -4.51 -4.37
N TYR A 578 17.07 -3.56 -3.55
CA TYR A 578 16.30 -2.38 -3.13
C TYR A 578 17.24 -1.18 -2.99
N HIS A 579 16.83 -0.02 -3.49
CA HIS A 579 17.59 1.21 -3.37
C HIS A 579 16.70 2.34 -2.84
N ASP A 580 17.16 3.10 -1.87
CA ASP A 580 16.54 4.37 -1.49
C ASP A 580 17.12 5.48 -2.38
N ASP A 581 16.68 5.50 -3.63
CA ASP A 581 17.15 6.44 -4.66
C ASP A 581 15.98 6.94 -5.50
N ILE A 582 15.93 8.25 -5.71
CA ILE A 582 14.85 8.91 -6.45
C ILE A 582 14.74 8.48 -7.92
N LYS A 583 15.79 7.89 -8.48
CA LYS A 583 15.81 7.39 -9.86
C LYS A 583 15.43 5.92 -9.98
N ASP A 584 15.26 5.22 -8.84
CA ASP A 584 14.79 3.84 -8.84
C ASP A 584 13.26 3.77 -8.76
N TYR A 585 12.62 3.85 -9.92
CA TYR A 585 11.19 3.71 -10.09
C TYR A 585 10.69 2.27 -9.91
N SER A 586 11.59 1.30 -9.75
CA SER A 586 11.22 -0.11 -9.66
C SER A 586 11.10 -0.64 -8.24
N THR A 587 11.81 -0.02 -7.29
CA THR A 587 11.83 -0.48 -5.90
C THR A 587 11.46 0.60 -4.89
N ASN A 588 11.60 1.88 -5.27
CA ASN A 588 11.45 3.02 -4.36
C ASN A 588 10.30 3.98 -4.73
N GLU A 589 9.36 3.53 -5.53
CA GLU A 589 8.17 4.28 -5.90
C GLU A 589 7.01 3.94 -4.95
N PRO A 590 6.47 4.90 -4.17
CA PRO A 590 5.30 4.64 -3.35
C PRO A 590 4.02 4.73 -4.21
N THR A 591 3.13 3.73 -4.06
CA THR A 591 1.91 3.61 -4.85
C THR A 591 0.66 3.90 -4.01
N MET A 592 -0.34 4.49 -4.66
CA MET A 592 -1.61 4.83 -4.01
C MET A 592 -2.39 3.58 -3.58
N ASP A 593 -2.51 2.61 -4.46
CA ASP A 593 -3.26 1.38 -4.22
C ASP A 593 -2.53 0.42 -3.24
N GLY A 594 -1.20 0.34 -3.33
CA GLY A 594 -0.38 -0.38 -2.35
C GLY A 594 -0.55 0.20 -0.95
N THR A 595 -0.61 1.53 -0.84
CA THR A 595 -0.86 2.21 0.43
C THR A 595 -2.27 1.92 0.96
N ALA A 596 -3.29 1.94 0.11
CA ALA A 596 -4.65 1.58 0.52
C ALA A 596 -4.75 0.12 1.00
N SER A 597 -4.05 -0.80 0.32
CA SER A 597 -3.92 -2.20 0.74
C SER A 597 -3.22 -2.33 2.09
N ALA A 598 -2.18 -1.54 2.32
CA ALA A 598 -1.48 -1.49 3.61
C ALA A 598 -2.38 -0.93 4.72
N ILE A 599 -3.22 0.07 4.46
CA ILE A 599 -4.19 0.60 5.44
C ILE A 599 -5.14 -0.52 5.92
N LEU A 600 -5.60 -1.39 5.03
CA LEU A 600 -6.41 -2.55 5.43
C LEU A 600 -5.61 -3.52 6.32
N LEU A 601 -4.37 -3.82 5.98
CA LEU A 601 -3.49 -4.66 6.80
C LEU A 601 -3.28 -4.06 8.20
N TRP A 602 -3.01 -2.75 8.27
CA TRP A 602 -2.79 -2.06 9.55
C TRP A 602 -4.06 -2.02 10.40
N THR A 603 -5.22 -1.84 9.76
CA THR A 603 -6.52 -1.93 10.45
C THR A 603 -6.70 -3.30 11.08
N LEU A 604 -6.51 -4.38 10.30
CA LEU A 604 -6.58 -5.75 10.82
C LEU A 604 -5.61 -5.95 11.98
N LYS A 605 -4.39 -5.44 11.86
CA LYS A 605 -3.37 -5.59 12.89
C LYS A 605 -3.66 -4.77 14.15
N ALA A 606 -4.31 -3.61 14.01
CA ALA A 606 -4.72 -2.78 15.14
C ALA A 606 -5.84 -3.45 15.98
N ILE A 607 -6.83 -4.06 15.34
CA ILE A 607 -7.99 -4.71 16.00
C ILE A 607 -7.71 -6.15 16.48
N ASP A 608 -6.58 -6.73 16.07
CA ASP A 608 -6.15 -8.09 16.37
C ASP A 608 -5.88 -8.38 17.87
#